data_08477545d15c4c46ae4d91da8d607693
#
_entry.id   08477545d15c4c46ae4d91da8d607693
#
_cell.length_a   1.000
_cell.length_b   1.000
_cell.length_c   1.000
_cell.angle_alpha   90.00
_cell.angle_beta   90.00
_cell.angle_gamma   90.00
#
_symmetry.space_group_name_H-M   'P 1'
#
loop_
_entity.id
_entity.type
_entity.pdbx_description
1 polymer ?
#
loop_
_entity_poly.entity_id
_entity_poly.type
_entity_poly.pdbx_seq_one_letter_code
_entity_poly.pdbx_strand_id
1 'polypeptide(L)'
;MGDNTFPKLHNAMWPGLVGKGEDEPPISLDKMLDMTQAAEVDGIKFDGVDLFLADPHTPIDADEDTIKALVDNVGGRGLAIGSAVAPVWPPVGGGSAMDAGDGRTAFLAAIRKSCSIMGRLRDLGVRHSGVIRIDTATGVSQWADDPAKNTAIMAETLRLACDIAADHGEQLAAEGEICWGGMHSWKHMVELLEAVDRPGVMGFQADMAHTMLYALGYNAPEHQLITTEQLDDSVALDTALKTITDALRPWTIDFHVAQNDGTVHGSGSHDKTGRHCMALDPNGKMDIVKHSGVWLNHADGTPTKAMRHICWDGCMFPNTVLEDQQTWNDILATMINVRNAHGWKE
;
A
#
# COMPACT_ATOMS: atom_id res chain seq x y z
N MET A 1 27.66 -5.30 11.08
CA MET A 1 27.44 -5.47 9.63
C MET A 1 25.96 -5.67 9.49
N GLY A 2 25.26 -4.76 8.82
CA GLY A 2 23.81 -4.91 8.61
C GLY A 2 23.54 -6.21 7.85
N ASP A 3 22.45 -6.88 8.22
CA ASP A 3 21.98 -8.05 7.49
C ASP A 3 21.60 -7.65 6.07
N ASN A 4 22.33 -8.14 5.06
CA ASN A 4 22.09 -7.87 3.63
C ASN A 4 21.00 -8.79 3.05
N THR A 5 20.09 -9.27 3.90
CA THR A 5 18.93 -10.06 3.47
C THR A 5 17.79 -9.15 3.04
N PHE A 6 17.19 -9.44 1.91
CA PHE A 6 16.06 -8.75 1.29
C PHE A 6 14.90 -9.71 0.99
N PRO A 7 13.67 -9.18 0.87
CA PRO A 7 13.28 -7.79 1.13
C PRO A 7 13.39 -7.44 2.62
N LYS A 8 13.55 -6.15 2.93
CA LYS A 8 13.43 -5.64 4.30
C LYS A 8 11.99 -5.77 4.78
N LEU A 9 11.80 -5.99 6.08
CA LEU A 9 10.48 -6.20 6.68
C LEU A 9 9.99 -4.90 7.31
N HIS A 10 8.97 -4.31 6.72
CA HIS A 10 8.35 -3.08 7.18
C HIS A 10 6.95 -3.32 7.74
N ASN A 11 6.50 -2.41 8.56
CA ASN A 11 5.16 -2.38 9.12
C ASN A 11 4.48 -1.06 8.81
N ALA A 12 3.19 -1.09 8.48
CA ALA A 12 2.42 0.10 8.17
C ALA A 12 2.04 0.88 9.43
N MET A 13 2.11 2.22 9.35
CA MET A 13 1.70 3.09 10.46
C MET A 13 0.25 3.57 10.33
N TRP A 14 -0.35 3.55 9.13
CA TRP A 14 -1.73 4.01 8.90
C TRP A 14 -2.82 3.19 9.61
N PRO A 15 -2.67 1.92 10.02
CA PRO A 15 -3.69 1.24 10.81
C PRO A 15 -4.04 1.95 12.13
N GLY A 16 -3.13 2.74 12.67
CA GLY A 16 -3.39 3.60 13.83
C GLY A 16 -4.29 4.82 13.55
N LEU A 17 -4.52 5.17 12.27
CA LEU A 17 -5.30 6.34 11.84
C LEU A 17 -6.54 5.99 11.05
N VAL A 18 -6.37 5.12 10.06
CA VAL A 18 -7.42 4.80 9.08
C VAL A 18 -8.56 4.06 9.74
N GLY A 19 -9.80 4.52 9.49
CA GLY A 19 -11.01 3.95 10.08
C GLY A 19 -11.24 4.31 11.55
N LYS A 20 -10.40 5.15 12.16
CA LYS A 20 -10.54 5.60 13.54
C LYS A 20 -11.57 6.74 13.67
N GLY A 21 -12.20 6.88 14.84
CA GLY A 21 -13.23 7.85 15.13
C GLY A 21 -13.45 8.05 16.63
N GLU A 22 -14.62 8.58 17.03
CA GLU A 22 -14.92 8.86 18.44
C GLU A 22 -14.94 7.60 19.32
N ASP A 23 -15.48 6.51 18.82
CA ASP A 23 -15.57 5.24 19.55
C ASP A 23 -14.24 4.46 19.59
N GLU A 24 -13.36 4.74 18.65
CA GLU A 24 -12.06 4.11 18.54
C GLU A 24 -11.02 5.16 18.12
N PRO A 25 -10.41 5.88 19.06
CA PRO A 25 -9.56 7.01 18.76
C PRO A 25 -8.26 6.58 18.06
N PRO A 26 -7.63 7.49 17.28
CA PRO A 26 -6.33 7.24 16.66
C PRO A 26 -5.28 6.82 17.70
N ILE A 27 -4.45 5.86 17.33
CA ILE A 27 -3.25 5.47 18.09
C ILE A 27 -2.10 6.38 17.65
N SER A 28 -1.34 6.93 18.60
CA SER A 28 -0.22 7.82 18.28
C SER A 28 0.89 7.11 17.48
N LEU A 29 1.60 7.86 16.67
CA LEU A 29 2.76 7.35 15.94
C LEU A 29 3.79 6.71 16.88
N ASP A 30 4.08 7.34 18.01
CA ASP A 30 5.03 6.81 19.00
C ASP A 30 4.61 5.43 19.50
N LYS A 31 3.33 5.23 19.81
CA LYS A 31 2.81 3.94 20.25
C LYS A 31 2.94 2.88 19.15
N MET A 32 2.61 3.21 17.90
CA MET A 32 2.76 2.31 16.76
C MET A 32 4.23 1.94 16.53
N LEU A 33 5.14 2.91 16.63
CA LEU A 33 6.58 2.71 16.51
C LEU A 33 7.13 1.84 17.65
N ASP A 34 6.70 2.08 18.89
CA ASP A 34 7.11 1.29 20.06
C ASP A 34 6.69 -0.18 19.93
N MET A 35 5.45 -0.44 19.50
CA MET A 35 4.94 -1.80 19.27
C MET A 35 5.73 -2.50 18.15
N THR A 36 6.04 -1.77 17.06
CA THR A 36 6.83 -2.30 15.93
C THR A 36 8.27 -2.62 16.36
N GLN A 37 8.93 -1.71 17.11
CA GLN A 37 10.29 -1.92 17.63
C GLN A 37 10.36 -3.08 18.61
N ALA A 38 9.34 -3.25 19.45
CA ALA A 38 9.27 -4.31 20.46
C ALA A 38 8.99 -5.70 19.87
N ALA A 39 8.44 -5.78 18.65
CA ALA A 39 8.21 -7.05 17.98
C ALA A 39 9.53 -7.76 17.70
N GLU A 40 9.61 -9.03 18.15
CA GLU A 40 10.81 -9.86 17.98
C GLU A 40 10.42 -11.33 17.86
N VAL A 41 11.00 -12.02 16.87
CA VAL A 41 10.84 -13.45 16.64
C VAL A 41 12.21 -14.03 16.34
N ASP A 42 12.71 -14.93 17.20
CA ASP A 42 14.01 -15.58 17.08
C ASP A 42 15.18 -14.58 16.88
N GLY A 43 15.14 -13.44 17.56
CA GLY A 43 16.15 -12.37 17.46
C GLY A 43 16.02 -11.50 16.20
N ILE A 44 15.01 -11.73 15.36
CA ILE A 44 14.72 -10.91 14.18
C ILE A 44 13.64 -9.87 14.55
N LYS A 45 13.81 -8.64 14.06
CA LYS A 45 12.90 -7.51 14.24
C LYS A 45 12.47 -6.94 12.90
N PHE A 46 11.49 -6.04 12.92
CA PHE A 46 11.21 -5.22 11.74
C PHE A 46 12.43 -4.35 11.39
N ASP A 47 12.69 -4.20 10.11
CA ASP A 47 13.74 -3.33 9.58
C ASP A 47 13.27 -1.87 9.47
N GLY A 48 11.95 -1.63 9.35
CA GLY A 48 11.41 -0.30 9.15
C GLY A 48 9.89 -0.21 9.17
N VAL A 49 9.41 0.96 8.77
CA VAL A 49 7.99 1.31 8.72
C VAL A 49 7.66 2.06 7.44
N ASP A 50 6.38 1.97 7.03
CA ASP A 50 5.81 2.79 5.99
C ASP A 50 4.82 3.79 6.60
N LEU A 51 4.81 5.02 6.08
CA LEU A 51 4.12 6.15 6.71
C LEU A 51 2.81 6.49 6.01
N PHE A 52 1.95 7.21 6.72
CA PHE A 52 0.87 7.98 6.14
C PHE A 52 1.14 9.46 6.41
N LEU A 53 1.23 10.28 5.36
CA LEU A 53 1.56 11.70 5.46
C LEU A 53 0.33 12.52 5.85
N ALA A 54 -0.27 12.20 6.98
CA ALA A 54 -1.46 12.85 7.52
C ALA A 54 -1.39 13.02 9.03
N ASP A 55 -2.09 14.05 9.52
CA ASP A 55 -2.29 14.26 10.96
C ASP A 55 -3.03 13.08 11.61
N PRO A 56 -2.74 12.76 12.87
CA PRO A 56 -1.71 13.35 13.75
C PRO A 56 -0.34 12.64 13.66
N HIS A 57 -0.09 11.73 12.71
CA HIS A 57 1.18 11.00 12.63
C HIS A 57 2.27 11.81 11.95
N THR A 58 2.05 12.25 10.72
CA THR A 58 3.04 12.96 9.91
C THR A 58 2.33 14.04 9.11
N PRO A 59 2.26 15.29 9.61
CA PRO A 59 1.59 16.38 8.92
C PRO A 59 2.14 16.59 7.50
N ILE A 60 1.24 16.73 6.50
CA ILE A 60 1.66 17.00 5.11
C ILE A 60 2.32 18.39 4.95
N ASP A 61 2.09 19.27 5.91
CA ASP A 61 2.70 20.61 6.00
C ASP A 61 3.86 20.65 7.03
N ALA A 62 4.49 19.49 7.32
CA ALA A 62 5.61 19.39 8.23
C ALA A 62 6.75 20.34 7.83
N ASP A 63 7.19 21.15 8.77
CA ASP A 63 8.38 21.98 8.63
C ASP A 63 9.66 21.18 8.86
N GLU A 64 10.81 21.81 8.66
CA GLU A 64 12.12 21.16 8.78
C GLU A 64 12.38 20.57 10.18
N ASP A 65 11.89 21.24 11.23
CA ASP A 65 12.10 20.76 12.61
C ASP A 65 11.20 19.56 12.91
N THR A 66 9.99 19.55 12.41
CA THR A 66 9.06 18.40 12.47
C THR A 66 9.63 17.20 11.72
N ILE A 67 10.21 17.41 10.53
CA ILE A 67 10.85 16.34 9.74
C ILE A 67 12.07 15.78 10.48
N LYS A 68 12.92 16.61 11.07
CA LYS A 68 14.06 16.15 11.87
C LYS A 68 13.61 15.38 13.12
N ALA A 69 12.57 15.85 13.81
CA ALA A 69 12.00 15.13 14.94
C ALA A 69 11.49 13.75 14.53
N LEU A 70 10.86 13.62 13.36
CA LEU A 70 10.45 12.33 12.81
C LEU A 70 11.66 11.42 12.51
N VAL A 71 12.73 11.96 11.93
CA VAL A 71 13.98 11.22 11.67
C VAL A 71 14.58 10.69 12.96
N ASP A 72 14.68 11.55 13.99
CA ASP A 72 15.20 11.16 15.29
C ASP A 72 14.31 10.12 15.97
N ASN A 73 13.00 10.27 15.83
CA ASN A 73 12.00 9.39 16.40
C ASN A 73 12.06 7.97 15.81
N VAL A 74 12.05 7.85 14.50
CA VAL A 74 12.12 6.55 13.79
C VAL A 74 13.52 5.97 13.87
N GLY A 75 14.54 6.75 13.54
CA GLY A 75 15.94 6.31 13.54
C GLY A 75 16.45 5.97 14.93
N GLY A 76 16.02 6.69 15.98
CA GLY A 76 16.35 6.40 17.38
C GLY A 76 15.84 5.03 17.85
N ARG A 77 14.82 4.47 17.19
CA ARG A 77 14.33 3.10 17.42
C ARG A 77 15.05 2.04 16.55
N GLY A 78 16.01 2.45 15.73
CA GLY A 78 16.70 1.55 14.81
C GLY A 78 15.85 1.15 13.59
N LEU A 79 14.76 1.87 13.31
CA LEU A 79 13.87 1.64 12.18
C LEU A 79 14.24 2.57 11.01
N ALA A 80 14.05 2.08 9.78
CA ALA A 80 14.10 2.89 8.57
C ALA A 80 12.67 3.31 8.14
N ILE A 81 12.59 4.31 7.26
CA ILE A 81 11.35 4.66 6.56
C ILE A 81 11.42 4.09 5.13
N GLY A 82 10.34 3.47 4.69
CA GLY A 82 10.17 2.94 3.33
C GLY A 82 9.27 3.82 2.48
N SER A 83 8.11 3.27 2.12
CA SER A 83 7.08 3.94 1.33
C SER A 83 6.22 4.88 2.20
N ALA A 84 5.48 5.76 1.55
CA ALA A 84 4.50 6.61 2.23
C ALA A 84 3.23 6.77 1.39
N VAL A 85 2.10 6.83 2.09
CA VAL A 85 0.80 7.17 1.50
C VAL A 85 0.65 8.68 1.43
N ALA A 86 0.42 9.21 0.23
CA ALA A 86 0.12 10.63 0.02
C ALA A 86 -1.35 10.93 0.36
N PRO A 87 -1.65 11.99 1.13
CA PRO A 87 -3.02 12.35 1.50
C PRO A 87 -3.73 13.08 0.36
N VAL A 88 -4.04 12.36 -0.72
CA VAL A 88 -4.62 12.94 -1.94
C VAL A 88 -6.11 13.24 -1.84
N TRP A 89 -6.80 12.81 -0.78
CA TRP A 89 -8.27 12.87 -0.65
C TRP A 89 -8.76 14.25 -0.16
N PRO A 90 -9.95 14.71 -0.63
CA PRO A 90 -10.52 15.98 -0.20
C PRO A 90 -10.64 16.18 1.33
N PRO A 91 -11.04 15.17 2.14
CA PRO A 91 -11.17 15.36 3.60
C PRO A 91 -9.86 15.72 4.32
N VAL A 92 -8.71 15.42 3.73
CA VAL A 92 -7.38 15.73 4.29
C VAL A 92 -6.65 16.84 3.51
N GLY A 93 -7.39 17.64 2.74
CA GLY A 93 -6.86 18.78 2.00
C GLY A 93 -6.34 18.46 0.60
N GLY A 94 -6.50 17.23 0.14
CA GLY A 94 -6.24 16.82 -1.23
C GLY A 94 -7.37 17.16 -2.21
N GLY A 95 -7.42 16.46 -3.32
CA GLY A 95 -8.39 16.70 -4.39
C GLY A 95 -8.83 15.42 -5.07
N SER A 96 -8.89 15.43 -6.39
CA SER A 96 -9.27 14.26 -7.21
C SER A 96 -8.47 14.26 -8.51
N ALA A 97 -7.98 13.09 -8.90
CA ALA A 97 -7.31 12.92 -10.19
C ALA A 97 -8.28 13.09 -11.37
N MET A 98 -9.59 12.92 -11.17
CA MET A 98 -10.62 13.06 -12.20
C MET A 98 -11.13 14.50 -12.35
N ASP A 99 -10.84 15.40 -11.42
CA ASP A 99 -11.21 16.81 -11.53
C ASP A 99 -10.20 17.55 -12.43
N ALA A 100 -10.70 18.36 -13.34
CA ALA A 100 -9.84 19.19 -14.23
C ALA A 100 -9.56 20.59 -13.67
N GLY A 101 -10.15 20.97 -12.52
CA GLY A 101 -10.07 22.29 -11.89
C GLY A 101 -9.31 22.30 -10.57
N ASP A 102 -9.97 22.85 -9.56
CA ASP A 102 -9.40 23.02 -8.22
C ASP A 102 -9.03 21.70 -7.55
N GLY A 103 -9.81 20.64 -7.77
CA GLY A 103 -9.53 19.31 -7.25
C GLY A 103 -8.24 18.74 -7.82
N ARG A 104 -7.95 18.92 -9.13
CA ARG A 104 -6.64 18.56 -9.71
C ARG A 104 -5.52 19.35 -9.07
N THR A 105 -5.72 20.66 -8.89
CA THR A 105 -4.70 21.52 -8.29
C THR A 105 -4.36 21.06 -6.87
N ALA A 106 -5.37 20.75 -6.06
CA ALA A 106 -5.17 20.26 -4.69
C ALA A 106 -4.51 18.86 -4.68
N PHE A 107 -4.92 17.95 -5.58
CA PHE A 107 -4.30 16.64 -5.75
C PHE A 107 -2.79 16.76 -6.06
N LEU A 108 -2.42 17.57 -7.03
CA LEU A 108 -1.02 17.79 -7.42
C LEU A 108 -0.21 18.51 -6.32
N ALA A 109 -0.85 19.38 -5.54
CA ALA A 109 -0.20 20.01 -4.39
C ALA A 109 0.14 18.99 -3.29
N ALA A 110 -0.77 18.04 -2.99
CA ALA A 110 -0.50 16.96 -2.06
C ALA A 110 0.67 16.08 -2.53
N ILE A 111 0.72 15.72 -3.82
CA ILE A 111 1.85 14.98 -4.40
C ILE A 111 3.17 15.73 -4.23
N ARG A 112 3.22 17.02 -4.55
CA ARG A 112 4.43 17.84 -4.42
C ARG A 112 4.95 17.89 -3.00
N LYS A 113 4.06 18.09 -2.02
CA LYS A 113 4.42 18.10 -0.60
C LYS A 113 4.94 16.73 -0.16
N SER A 114 4.26 15.65 -0.56
CA SER A 114 4.69 14.29 -0.27
C SER A 114 6.09 14.00 -0.82
N CYS A 115 6.34 14.36 -2.08
CA CYS A 115 7.66 14.22 -2.71
C CYS A 115 8.74 15.03 -1.95
N SER A 116 8.41 16.25 -1.52
CA SER A 116 9.34 17.09 -0.75
C SER A 116 9.70 16.45 0.59
N ILE A 117 8.73 15.95 1.35
CA ILE A 117 8.95 15.29 2.64
C ILE A 117 9.79 14.02 2.43
N MET A 118 9.38 13.15 1.50
CA MET A 118 10.06 11.86 1.28
C MET A 118 11.48 12.04 0.76
N GLY A 119 11.71 13.03 -0.10
CA GLY A 119 13.05 13.44 -0.54
C GLY A 119 13.91 13.91 0.66
N ARG A 120 13.33 14.71 1.53
CA ARG A 120 14.04 15.21 2.72
C ARG A 120 14.40 14.10 3.71
N LEU A 121 13.50 13.11 3.93
CA LEU A 121 13.79 11.92 4.74
C LEU A 121 14.93 11.08 4.16
N ARG A 122 15.03 11.00 2.82
CA ARG A 122 16.15 10.37 2.13
C ARG A 122 17.46 11.12 2.36
N ASP A 123 17.46 12.44 2.21
CA ASP A 123 18.64 13.28 2.40
C ASP A 123 19.16 13.23 3.85
N LEU A 124 18.27 13.06 4.81
CA LEU A 124 18.61 12.88 6.23
C LEU A 124 19.01 11.44 6.59
N GLY A 125 18.96 10.51 5.63
CA GLY A 125 19.51 9.17 5.78
C GLY A 125 18.66 8.16 6.52
N VAL A 126 17.39 8.46 6.82
CA VAL A 126 16.45 7.51 7.45
C VAL A 126 15.65 6.70 6.43
N ARG A 127 15.60 7.15 5.17
CA ARG A 127 14.91 6.50 4.06
C ARG A 127 15.91 6.04 2.98
N HIS A 128 15.90 4.75 2.65
CA HIS A 128 16.84 4.17 1.68
C HIS A 128 16.17 3.66 0.40
N SER A 129 14.86 3.38 0.44
CA SER A 129 14.05 2.87 -0.66
C SER A 129 12.57 3.18 -0.40
N GLY A 130 11.71 2.82 -1.32
CA GLY A 130 10.27 2.98 -1.21
C GLY A 130 9.71 3.98 -2.22
N VAL A 131 8.40 4.04 -2.27
CA VAL A 131 7.60 4.82 -3.22
C VAL A 131 6.65 5.75 -2.49
N ILE A 132 5.97 6.61 -3.23
CA ILE A 132 4.82 7.37 -2.74
C ILE A 132 3.56 6.70 -3.30
N ARG A 133 2.80 6.08 -2.41
CA ARG A 133 1.54 5.43 -2.74
C ARG A 133 0.45 6.49 -2.96
N ILE A 134 -0.35 6.31 -4.01
CA ILE A 134 -1.46 7.17 -4.40
C ILE A 134 -2.64 6.33 -4.87
N ASP A 135 -3.82 6.97 -4.91
CA ASP A 135 -5.00 6.51 -5.64
C ASP A 135 -5.63 7.65 -6.45
N THR A 136 -6.81 7.45 -7.06
CA THR A 136 -7.46 8.48 -7.87
C THR A 136 -8.29 9.47 -7.06
N ALA A 137 -8.52 9.20 -5.78
CA ALA A 137 -9.42 9.97 -4.91
C ALA A 137 -10.81 10.24 -5.53
N THR A 138 -11.29 9.27 -6.33
CA THR A 138 -12.56 9.36 -7.08
C THR A 138 -13.35 8.08 -6.91
N GLY A 139 -14.64 8.19 -6.58
CA GLY A 139 -15.50 7.04 -6.41
C GLY A 139 -15.82 6.31 -7.74
N VAL A 140 -16.09 5.01 -7.66
CA VAL A 140 -16.42 4.16 -8.81
C VAL A 140 -17.66 4.68 -9.58
N SER A 141 -18.72 5.09 -8.88
CA SER A 141 -19.93 5.60 -9.51
C SER A 141 -19.69 6.87 -10.33
N GLN A 142 -18.85 7.78 -9.82
CA GLN A 142 -18.51 9.01 -10.54
C GLN A 142 -17.69 8.71 -11.80
N TRP A 143 -16.76 7.75 -11.71
CA TRP A 143 -16.00 7.31 -12.86
C TRP A 143 -16.87 6.63 -13.91
N ALA A 144 -17.87 5.85 -13.49
CA ALA A 144 -18.76 5.07 -14.35
C ALA A 144 -19.73 5.92 -15.19
N ASP A 145 -19.90 7.21 -14.90
CA ASP A 145 -20.71 8.13 -15.72
C ASP A 145 -20.17 8.27 -17.16
N ASP A 146 -18.85 8.23 -17.34
CA ASP A 146 -18.18 8.22 -18.66
C ASP A 146 -16.78 7.63 -18.50
N PRO A 147 -16.63 6.29 -18.46
CA PRO A 147 -15.37 5.62 -18.14
C PRO A 147 -14.20 6.04 -19.04
N ALA A 148 -14.41 6.14 -20.34
CA ALA A 148 -13.36 6.45 -21.28
C ALA A 148 -12.81 7.89 -21.08
N LYS A 149 -13.73 8.87 -20.97
CA LYS A 149 -13.38 10.26 -20.72
C LYS A 149 -12.72 10.42 -19.35
N ASN A 150 -13.29 9.81 -18.33
CA ASN A 150 -12.84 9.94 -16.95
C ASN A 150 -11.45 9.30 -16.77
N THR A 151 -11.19 8.14 -17.39
CA THR A 151 -9.85 7.54 -17.42
C THR A 151 -8.83 8.45 -18.14
N ALA A 152 -9.21 9.08 -19.24
CA ALA A 152 -8.33 10.02 -19.95
C ALA A 152 -7.96 11.26 -19.10
N ILE A 153 -8.93 11.82 -18.36
CA ILE A 153 -8.70 12.94 -17.43
C ILE A 153 -7.76 12.53 -16.30
N MET A 154 -8.00 11.36 -15.68
CA MET A 154 -7.14 10.83 -14.63
C MET A 154 -5.72 10.57 -15.14
N ALA A 155 -5.57 9.97 -16.32
CA ALA A 155 -4.26 9.75 -16.92
C ALA A 155 -3.49 11.05 -17.17
N GLU A 156 -4.17 12.11 -17.59
CA GLU A 156 -3.55 13.45 -17.73
C GLU A 156 -3.07 13.99 -16.38
N THR A 157 -3.90 13.93 -15.33
CA THR A 157 -3.53 14.36 -13.98
C THR A 157 -2.34 13.55 -13.43
N LEU A 158 -2.37 12.23 -13.61
CA LEU A 158 -1.30 11.35 -13.14
C LEU A 158 0.02 11.57 -13.91
N ARG A 159 -0.01 11.94 -15.20
CA ARG A 159 1.20 12.37 -15.92
C ARG A 159 1.83 13.61 -15.27
N LEU A 160 1.01 14.61 -14.92
CA LEU A 160 1.50 15.80 -14.21
C LEU A 160 2.05 15.44 -12.82
N ALA A 161 1.43 14.50 -12.12
CA ALA A 161 1.95 13.99 -10.86
C ALA A 161 3.29 13.26 -11.04
N CYS A 162 3.44 12.48 -12.10
CA CYS A 162 4.71 11.84 -12.45
C CYS A 162 5.82 12.85 -12.77
N ASP A 163 5.51 13.95 -13.48
CA ASP A 163 6.49 15.00 -13.75
C ASP A 163 6.98 15.63 -12.42
N ILE A 164 6.07 15.87 -11.46
CA ILE A 164 6.42 16.33 -10.11
C ILE A 164 7.31 15.30 -9.38
N ALA A 165 6.93 14.02 -9.39
CA ALA A 165 7.70 12.98 -8.72
C ALA A 165 9.11 12.84 -9.31
N ALA A 166 9.23 12.85 -10.64
CA ALA A 166 10.51 12.78 -11.34
C ALA A 166 11.44 13.94 -10.96
N ASP A 167 10.91 15.17 -10.84
CA ASP A 167 11.67 16.36 -10.42
C ASP A 167 12.26 16.21 -9.00
N HIS A 168 11.63 15.37 -8.15
CA HIS A 168 12.09 15.08 -6.79
C HIS A 168 12.88 13.75 -6.69
N GLY A 169 13.05 13.03 -7.81
CA GLY A 169 13.68 11.71 -7.80
C GLY A 169 12.85 10.65 -7.09
N GLU A 170 11.53 10.79 -7.09
CA GLU A 170 10.56 9.87 -6.47
C GLU A 170 9.82 9.04 -7.52
N GLN A 171 9.23 7.93 -7.06
CA GLN A 171 8.31 7.11 -7.83
C GLN A 171 6.93 7.13 -7.18
N LEU A 172 5.89 7.09 -8.02
CA LEU A 172 4.50 6.95 -7.58
C LEU A 172 4.03 5.52 -7.80
N ALA A 173 3.34 4.95 -6.84
CA ALA A 173 2.70 3.65 -6.96
C ALA A 173 1.18 3.80 -6.78
N ALA A 174 0.43 3.40 -7.81
CA ALA A 174 -1.02 3.36 -7.76
C ALA A 174 -1.46 2.12 -6.98
N GLU A 175 -2.21 2.32 -5.92
CA GLU A 175 -2.82 1.21 -5.19
C GLU A 175 -4.25 0.97 -5.66
N GLY A 176 -4.51 -0.27 -6.00
CA GLY A 176 -5.75 -0.68 -6.61
C GLY A 176 -6.80 -1.12 -5.62
N GLU A 177 -7.32 -0.22 -4.82
CA GLU A 177 -8.48 -0.50 -3.97
C GLU A 177 -9.78 -0.52 -4.78
N ILE A 178 -10.70 -1.41 -4.42
CA ILE A 178 -11.99 -1.59 -5.14
C ILE A 178 -12.94 -0.39 -5.08
N CYS A 179 -12.67 0.60 -4.23
CA CYS A 179 -13.49 1.81 -4.09
C CYS A 179 -13.05 2.95 -5.03
N TRP A 180 -11.87 2.89 -5.65
CA TRP A 180 -11.35 3.99 -6.46
C TRP A 180 -11.64 3.81 -7.95
N GLY A 181 -12.40 4.73 -8.52
CA GLY A 181 -12.75 4.72 -9.94
C GLY A 181 -11.51 4.69 -10.85
N GLY A 182 -11.55 3.85 -11.87
CA GLY A 182 -10.42 3.61 -12.77
C GLY A 182 -9.32 2.71 -12.21
N MET A 183 -9.36 2.39 -10.90
CA MET A 183 -8.42 1.49 -10.22
C MET A 183 -9.11 0.29 -9.57
N HIS A 184 -10.44 0.21 -9.62
CA HIS A 184 -11.27 -0.73 -8.88
C HIS A 184 -11.28 -2.17 -9.41
N SER A 185 -10.51 -2.46 -10.46
CA SER A 185 -10.28 -3.81 -10.95
C SER A 185 -8.90 -3.91 -11.61
N TRP A 186 -8.40 -5.14 -11.74
CA TRP A 186 -7.11 -5.38 -12.36
C TRP A 186 -7.02 -4.90 -13.81
N LYS A 187 -8.10 -5.01 -14.61
CA LYS A 187 -8.09 -4.51 -15.99
C LYS A 187 -8.14 -2.99 -16.07
N HIS A 188 -9.01 -2.35 -15.28
CA HIS A 188 -9.06 -0.89 -15.25
C HIS A 188 -7.72 -0.30 -14.75
N MET A 189 -7.05 -0.97 -13.81
CA MET A 189 -5.71 -0.57 -13.38
C MET A 189 -4.71 -0.65 -14.53
N VAL A 190 -4.68 -1.75 -15.29
CA VAL A 190 -3.80 -1.89 -16.47
C VAL A 190 -4.10 -0.78 -17.49
N GLU A 191 -5.37 -0.58 -17.85
CA GLU A 191 -5.80 0.47 -18.78
C GLU A 191 -5.35 1.87 -18.34
N LEU A 192 -5.48 2.17 -17.04
CA LEU A 192 -5.03 3.46 -16.50
C LEU A 192 -3.51 3.61 -16.56
N LEU A 193 -2.75 2.59 -16.16
CA LEU A 193 -1.28 2.62 -16.18
C LEU A 193 -0.74 2.74 -17.61
N GLU A 194 -1.34 2.03 -18.57
CA GLU A 194 -1.04 2.18 -20.01
C GLU A 194 -1.36 3.59 -20.51
N ALA A 195 -2.52 4.14 -20.12
CA ALA A 195 -2.90 5.50 -20.49
C ALA A 195 -1.98 6.58 -19.89
N VAL A 196 -1.46 6.38 -18.69
CA VAL A 196 -0.47 7.28 -18.06
C VAL A 196 0.86 7.26 -18.82
N ASP A 197 1.34 6.10 -19.21
CA ASP A 197 2.57 5.89 -19.98
C ASP A 197 3.78 6.68 -19.42
N ARG A 198 4.12 6.39 -18.17
CA ARG A 198 5.30 6.95 -17.47
C ARG A 198 6.14 5.85 -16.83
N PRO A 199 6.70 4.91 -17.62
CA PRO A 199 7.49 3.83 -17.09
C PRO A 199 8.70 4.37 -16.30
N GLY A 200 8.99 3.72 -15.16
CA GLY A 200 10.07 4.12 -14.27
C GLY A 200 9.71 5.22 -13.26
N VAL A 201 8.57 5.91 -13.42
CA VAL A 201 8.06 6.91 -12.46
C VAL A 201 6.73 6.45 -11.86
N MET A 202 5.81 5.96 -12.70
CA MET A 202 4.52 5.41 -12.28
C MET A 202 4.56 3.90 -12.30
N GLY A 203 4.15 3.29 -11.20
CA GLY A 203 3.99 1.85 -11.08
C GLY A 203 2.73 1.47 -10.32
N PHE A 204 2.62 0.19 -10.04
CA PHE A 204 1.55 -0.44 -9.28
C PHE A 204 2.06 -0.83 -7.89
N GLN A 205 1.29 -0.50 -6.88
CA GLN A 205 1.43 -1.06 -5.54
C GLN A 205 0.49 -2.25 -5.43
N ALA A 206 1.07 -3.43 -5.30
CA ALA A 206 0.31 -4.65 -5.11
C ALA A 206 0.01 -4.84 -3.62
N ASP A 207 -1.28 -4.85 -3.27
CA ASP A 207 -1.74 -5.31 -1.97
C ASP A 207 -2.47 -6.64 -2.13
N MET A 208 -2.13 -7.62 -1.29
CA MET A 208 -2.69 -8.97 -1.39
C MET A 208 -4.20 -9.00 -1.13
N ALA A 209 -4.68 -8.20 -0.15
CA ALA A 209 -6.09 -8.17 0.18
C ALA A 209 -6.92 -7.56 -0.96
N HIS A 210 -6.46 -6.46 -1.53
CA HIS A 210 -7.16 -5.78 -2.63
C HIS A 210 -7.14 -6.60 -3.92
N THR A 211 -6.02 -7.23 -4.25
CA THR A 211 -5.92 -8.07 -5.45
C THR A 211 -6.77 -9.34 -5.37
N MET A 212 -7.00 -9.87 -4.16
CA MET A 212 -7.96 -10.95 -3.98
C MET A 212 -9.41 -10.49 -4.27
N LEU A 213 -9.77 -9.28 -3.85
CA LEU A 213 -11.08 -8.70 -4.17
C LEU A 213 -11.25 -8.40 -5.68
N TYR A 214 -10.17 -8.11 -6.39
CA TYR A 214 -10.20 -8.05 -7.85
C TYR A 214 -10.57 -9.39 -8.47
N ALA A 215 -10.04 -10.50 -7.92
CA ALA A 215 -10.40 -11.83 -8.41
C ALA A 215 -11.89 -12.13 -8.23
N LEU A 216 -12.52 -11.58 -7.18
CA LEU A 216 -13.96 -11.71 -6.92
C LEU A 216 -14.84 -10.76 -7.76
N GLY A 217 -14.25 -9.82 -8.49
CA GLY A 217 -14.98 -8.88 -9.35
C GLY A 217 -15.80 -7.85 -8.57
N TYR A 218 -15.42 -7.50 -7.34
CA TYR A 218 -16.08 -6.43 -6.59
C TYR A 218 -16.05 -5.12 -7.38
N ASN A 219 -17.20 -4.47 -7.52
CA ASN A 219 -17.42 -3.26 -8.31
C ASN A 219 -17.10 -3.36 -9.82
N ALA A 220 -16.65 -4.53 -10.31
CA ALA A 220 -16.38 -4.81 -11.72
C ALA A 220 -16.67 -6.29 -12.04
N PRO A 221 -17.94 -6.72 -12.00
CA PRO A 221 -18.31 -8.13 -12.18
C PRO A 221 -17.90 -8.69 -13.56
N GLU A 222 -17.74 -7.84 -14.57
CA GLU A 222 -17.22 -8.20 -15.89
C GLU A 222 -15.76 -8.63 -15.90
N HIS A 223 -15.01 -8.34 -14.82
CA HIS A 223 -13.62 -8.74 -14.66
C HIS A 223 -13.41 -9.85 -13.61
N GLN A 224 -14.52 -10.43 -13.12
CA GLN A 224 -14.48 -11.52 -12.15
C GLN A 224 -13.76 -12.75 -12.72
N LEU A 225 -12.95 -13.37 -11.90
CA LEU A 225 -12.19 -14.59 -12.23
C LEU A 225 -12.69 -15.81 -11.44
N ILE A 226 -13.12 -15.60 -10.19
CA ILE A 226 -13.66 -16.64 -9.30
C ILE A 226 -14.89 -16.12 -8.56
N THR A 227 -15.73 -17.04 -8.09
CA THR A 227 -16.86 -16.72 -7.21
C THR A 227 -16.44 -16.84 -5.74
N THR A 228 -17.26 -16.35 -4.83
CA THR A 228 -17.03 -16.47 -3.39
C THR A 228 -16.96 -17.94 -2.93
N GLU A 229 -17.77 -18.83 -3.54
CA GLU A 229 -17.77 -20.25 -3.26
C GLU A 229 -16.46 -20.95 -3.66
N GLN A 230 -15.72 -20.36 -4.61
CA GLN A 230 -14.43 -20.89 -5.09
C GLN A 230 -13.23 -20.39 -4.27
N LEU A 231 -13.42 -19.53 -3.26
CA LEU A 231 -12.31 -19.07 -2.41
C LEU A 231 -11.63 -20.20 -1.63
N ASP A 232 -12.37 -21.27 -1.31
CA ASP A 232 -11.83 -22.45 -0.65
C ASP A 232 -11.24 -23.49 -1.63
N ASP A 233 -11.36 -23.25 -2.94
CA ASP A 233 -10.67 -24.00 -3.97
C ASP A 233 -9.30 -23.35 -4.26
N SER A 234 -8.25 -23.94 -3.67
CA SER A 234 -6.90 -23.40 -3.76
C SER A 234 -6.38 -23.33 -5.22
N VAL A 235 -6.84 -24.19 -6.12
CA VAL A 235 -6.43 -24.19 -7.54
C VAL A 235 -7.11 -23.03 -8.27
N ALA A 236 -8.38 -22.79 -8.00
CA ALA A 236 -9.11 -21.66 -8.58
C ALA A 236 -8.53 -20.33 -8.10
N LEU A 237 -8.30 -20.17 -6.79
CA LEU A 237 -7.70 -18.96 -6.19
C LEU A 237 -6.29 -18.72 -6.73
N ASP A 238 -5.41 -19.72 -6.74
CA ASP A 238 -4.06 -19.62 -7.30
C ASP A 238 -4.06 -19.15 -8.76
N THR A 239 -4.97 -19.71 -9.57
CA THR A 239 -5.08 -19.37 -11.00
C THR A 239 -5.55 -17.94 -11.18
N ALA A 240 -6.52 -17.50 -10.38
CA ALA A 240 -7.02 -16.13 -10.42
C ALA A 240 -5.95 -15.10 -10.00
N LEU A 241 -5.28 -15.33 -8.86
CA LEU A 241 -4.21 -14.46 -8.38
C LEU A 241 -3.04 -14.41 -9.36
N LYS A 242 -2.67 -15.55 -9.95
CA LYS A 242 -1.64 -15.58 -10.99
C LYS A 242 -2.04 -14.77 -12.23
N THR A 243 -3.29 -14.86 -12.67
CA THR A 243 -3.79 -14.09 -13.82
C THR A 243 -3.66 -12.59 -13.57
N ILE A 244 -4.06 -12.11 -12.38
CA ILE A 244 -3.95 -10.71 -11.99
C ILE A 244 -2.48 -10.28 -11.91
N THR A 245 -1.65 -11.11 -11.26
CA THR A 245 -0.23 -10.81 -11.10
C THR A 245 0.49 -10.74 -12.44
N ASP A 246 0.24 -11.69 -13.35
CA ASP A 246 0.87 -11.66 -14.67
C ASP A 246 0.49 -10.40 -15.46
N ALA A 247 -0.75 -9.90 -15.31
CA ALA A 247 -1.19 -8.67 -15.96
C ALA A 247 -0.56 -7.41 -15.35
N LEU A 248 -0.39 -7.34 -14.02
CA LEU A 248 0.08 -6.15 -13.30
C LEU A 248 1.59 -6.15 -13.02
N ARG A 249 2.27 -7.29 -13.12
CA ARG A 249 3.71 -7.45 -12.87
C ARG A 249 4.60 -6.42 -13.59
N PRO A 250 4.35 -6.04 -14.86
CA PRO A 250 5.21 -5.07 -15.55
C PRO A 250 5.30 -3.71 -14.85
N TRP A 251 4.28 -3.37 -14.07
CA TRP A 251 4.20 -2.10 -13.34
C TRP A 251 4.44 -2.22 -11.83
N THR A 252 4.53 -3.45 -11.28
CA THR A 252 4.63 -3.64 -9.82
C THR A 252 5.98 -3.17 -9.29
N ILE A 253 5.96 -2.15 -8.43
CA ILE A 253 7.14 -1.52 -7.81
C ILE A 253 7.09 -1.47 -6.29
N ASP A 254 5.94 -1.83 -5.70
CA ASP A 254 5.74 -1.88 -4.25
C ASP A 254 4.81 -3.05 -3.89
N PHE A 255 4.92 -3.58 -2.68
CA PHE A 255 4.18 -4.76 -2.29
C PHE A 255 3.80 -4.78 -0.81
N HIS A 256 2.49 -4.86 -0.56
CA HIS A 256 1.93 -5.08 0.75
C HIS A 256 1.52 -6.54 0.96
N VAL A 257 2.05 -7.13 2.01
CA VAL A 257 1.61 -8.43 2.51
C VAL A 257 0.38 -8.20 3.39
N ALA A 258 -0.69 -8.89 3.07
CA ALA A 258 -1.95 -8.78 3.81
C ALA A 258 -2.73 -10.09 3.76
N GLN A 259 -3.72 -10.24 4.63
CA GLN A 259 -4.68 -11.34 4.62
C GLN A 259 -6.09 -10.79 4.40
N ASN A 260 -6.96 -11.56 3.77
CA ASN A 260 -8.35 -11.21 3.54
C ASN A 260 -9.25 -12.44 3.59
N ASP A 261 -10.49 -12.29 4.02
CA ASP A 261 -11.50 -13.35 4.13
C ASP A 261 -12.50 -13.36 2.95
N GLY A 262 -12.31 -12.49 1.97
CA GLY A 262 -13.20 -12.37 0.80
C GLY A 262 -14.42 -11.50 1.04
N THR A 263 -14.51 -10.79 2.18
CA THR A 263 -15.66 -9.94 2.51
C THR A 263 -15.33 -8.47 2.37
N VAL A 264 -16.36 -7.68 2.10
CA VAL A 264 -16.31 -6.21 2.10
C VAL A 264 -17.38 -5.73 3.06
N HIS A 265 -16.98 -4.91 4.03
CA HIS A 265 -17.85 -4.43 5.10
C HIS A 265 -18.15 -2.95 5.00
N GLY A 266 -19.20 -2.53 5.68
CA GLY A 266 -19.47 -1.17 6.07
C GLY A 266 -19.94 -0.23 4.98
N SER A 267 -19.89 1.06 5.31
CA SER A 267 -20.41 2.16 4.49
C SER A 267 -19.38 3.26 4.23
N GLY A 268 -18.25 3.25 4.92
CA GLY A 268 -17.17 4.20 4.74
C GLY A 268 -16.30 3.90 3.52
N SER A 269 -15.43 4.82 3.15
CA SER A 269 -14.51 4.62 2.03
C SER A 269 -13.55 3.45 2.29
N HIS A 270 -13.08 3.30 3.51
CA HIS A 270 -12.15 2.23 3.90
C HIS A 270 -12.85 0.86 3.98
N ASP A 271 -14.07 0.82 4.49
CA ASP A 271 -14.86 -0.42 4.54
C ASP A 271 -15.17 -0.98 3.14
N LYS A 272 -15.10 -0.15 2.11
CA LYS A 272 -15.29 -0.54 0.71
C LYS A 272 -14.03 -1.10 0.07
N THR A 273 -12.89 -1.01 0.74
CA THR A 273 -11.61 -1.53 0.23
C THR A 273 -11.43 -3.02 0.53
N GLY A 274 -12.32 -3.60 1.33
CA GLY A 274 -12.19 -4.94 1.84
C GLY A 274 -11.48 -4.98 3.19
N ARG A 275 -11.85 -5.96 4.00
CA ARG A 275 -11.30 -6.12 5.34
C ARG A 275 -9.94 -6.79 5.28
N HIS A 276 -8.91 -6.12 5.77
CA HIS A 276 -7.67 -6.78 6.12
C HIS A 276 -7.86 -7.63 7.38
N CYS A 277 -7.43 -8.88 7.30
CA CYS A 277 -7.49 -9.83 8.40
C CYS A 277 -6.13 -9.92 9.11
N MET A 278 -6.14 -10.36 10.37
CA MET A 278 -4.90 -10.71 11.08
C MET A 278 -4.13 -11.80 10.31
N ALA A 279 -2.81 -11.83 10.48
CA ALA A 279 -1.93 -12.78 9.79
C ALA A 279 -2.34 -14.25 10.00
N LEU A 280 -2.84 -14.58 11.21
CA LEU A 280 -3.30 -15.91 11.59
C LEU A 280 -4.83 -16.01 11.68
N ASP A 281 -5.58 -15.16 10.99
CA ASP A 281 -7.05 -15.22 10.98
C ASP A 281 -7.52 -16.56 10.40
N PRO A 282 -8.31 -17.36 11.14
CA PRO A 282 -8.78 -18.66 10.67
C PRO A 282 -9.75 -18.57 9.47
N ASN A 283 -10.32 -17.38 9.20
CA ASN A 283 -11.17 -17.14 8.04
C ASN A 283 -10.38 -16.60 6.84
N GLY A 284 -9.11 -16.27 7.02
CA GLY A 284 -8.25 -15.80 5.95
C GLY A 284 -8.15 -16.84 4.83
N LYS A 285 -8.24 -16.36 3.58
CA LYS A 285 -8.33 -17.23 2.39
C LYS A 285 -6.99 -17.42 1.69
N MET A 286 -6.00 -16.61 2.00
CA MET A 286 -4.72 -16.66 1.31
C MET A 286 -3.68 -17.48 2.10
N ASP A 287 -2.97 -18.35 1.40
CA ASP A 287 -1.66 -18.82 1.84
C ASP A 287 -0.66 -17.67 1.63
N ILE A 288 -0.40 -16.91 2.71
CA ILE A 288 0.37 -15.65 2.63
C ILE A 288 1.75 -15.90 2.04
N VAL A 289 2.44 -16.97 2.45
CA VAL A 289 3.79 -17.24 1.95
C VAL A 289 3.76 -17.58 0.46
N LYS A 290 2.91 -18.49 0.05
CA LYS A 290 2.77 -18.92 -1.34
C LYS A 290 2.35 -17.76 -2.25
N HIS A 291 1.30 -17.05 -1.86
CA HIS A 291 0.73 -15.97 -2.69
C HIS A 291 1.64 -14.73 -2.75
N SER A 292 2.41 -14.44 -1.71
CA SER A 292 3.48 -13.44 -1.79
C SER A 292 4.52 -13.81 -2.86
N GLY A 293 4.84 -15.10 -3.00
CA GLY A 293 5.80 -15.57 -3.99
C GLY A 293 5.38 -15.27 -5.44
N VAL A 294 4.07 -15.18 -5.71
CA VAL A 294 3.57 -14.83 -7.04
C VAL A 294 3.99 -13.41 -7.45
N TRP A 295 4.08 -12.48 -6.51
CA TRP A 295 4.53 -11.09 -6.72
C TRP A 295 6.05 -10.95 -6.65
N LEU A 296 6.69 -11.64 -5.71
CA LEU A 296 8.12 -11.47 -5.40
C LEU A 296 9.05 -12.22 -6.35
N ASN A 297 8.54 -13.22 -7.11
CA ASN A 297 9.35 -14.03 -7.98
C ASN A 297 8.96 -13.89 -9.47
N HIS A 298 9.93 -14.12 -10.33
CA HIS A 298 9.69 -14.42 -11.74
C HIS A 298 8.99 -15.78 -11.91
N ALA A 299 8.50 -16.07 -13.11
CA ALA A 299 7.83 -17.33 -13.43
C ALA A 299 8.72 -18.58 -13.22
N ASP A 300 10.04 -18.42 -13.24
CA ASP A 300 11.02 -19.46 -12.96
C ASP A 300 11.34 -19.64 -11.47
N GLY A 301 10.68 -18.87 -10.59
CA GLY A 301 10.87 -18.91 -9.15
C GLY A 301 12.05 -18.08 -8.64
N THR A 302 12.78 -17.38 -9.50
CA THR A 302 13.85 -16.48 -9.05
C THR A 302 13.30 -15.14 -8.54
N PRO A 303 13.87 -14.54 -7.47
CA PRO A 303 13.42 -13.25 -6.96
C PRO A 303 13.52 -12.13 -7.99
N THR A 304 12.46 -11.33 -8.14
CA THR A 304 12.45 -10.17 -9.05
C THR A 304 13.42 -9.08 -8.61
N LYS A 305 13.67 -8.97 -7.30
CA LYS A 305 14.47 -7.91 -6.65
C LYS A 305 13.94 -6.49 -6.86
N ALA A 306 12.72 -6.35 -7.40
CA ALA A 306 12.10 -5.06 -7.67
C ALA A 306 11.73 -4.34 -6.38
N MET A 307 11.19 -5.06 -5.40
CA MET A 307 10.78 -4.53 -4.10
C MET A 307 11.88 -4.77 -3.07
N ARG A 308 12.58 -3.72 -2.63
CA ARG A 308 13.64 -3.83 -1.62
C ARG A 308 13.12 -3.98 -0.20
N HIS A 309 11.88 -3.66 0.04
CA HIS A 309 11.15 -3.99 1.28
C HIS A 309 9.76 -4.51 0.91
N ILE A 310 9.14 -5.16 1.87
CA ILE A 310 7.72 -5.54 1.86
C ILE A 310 7.11 -4.99 3.14
N CYS A 311 5.87 -4.51 3.06
CA CYS A 311 5.18 -3.95 4.19
C CYS A 311 3.98 -4.82 4.56
N TRP A 312 3.74 -5.01 5.87
CA TRP A 312 2.48 -5.59 6.32
C TRP A 312 1.41 -4.50 6.36
N ASP A 313 0.28 -4.75 5.69
CA ASP A 313 -0.90 -3.90 5.82
C ASP A 313 -1.94 -4.52 6.76
N GLY A 314 -2.10 -3.89 7.92
CA GLY A 314 -3.12 -4.23 8.92
C GLY A 314 -4.25 -3.19 8.96
N CYS A 315 -4.56 -2.57 7.83
CA CYS A 315 -5.60 -1.56 7.73
C CYS A 315 -6.92 -2.08 8.29
N MET A 316 -7.62 -1.23 9.07
CA MET A 316 -8.90 -1.51 9.74
C MET A 316 -8.82 -2.46 10.95
N PHE A 317 -7.63 -2.79 11.44
CA PHE A 317 -7.54 -3.53 12.71
C PHE A 317 -8.09 -2.66 13.86
N PRO A 318 -8.90 -3.24 14.77
CA PRO A 318 -9.36 -2.52 15.96
C PRO A 318 -8.20 -2.25 16.93
N ASN A 319 -8.32 -1.17 17.74
CA ASN A 319 -7.28 -0.78 18.69
C ASN A 319 -6.90 -1.89 19.65
N THR A 320 -7.86 -2.71 20.09
CA THR A 320 -7.58 -3.87 20.95
C THR A 320 -6.63 -4.89 20.32
N VAL A 321 -6.60 -4.98 19.00
CA VAL A 321 -5.67 -5.83 18.24
C VAL A 321 -4.35 -5.12 18.03
N LEU A 322 -4.39 -3.82 17.66
CA LEU A 322 -3.19 -3.02 17.42
C LEU A 322 -2.36 -2.76 18.68
N GLU A 323 -2.97 -2.75 19.86
CA GLU A 323 -2.29 -2.54 21.15
C GLU A 323 -1.85 -3.85 21.82
N ASP A 324 -2.11 -5.00 21.19
CA ASP A 324 -1.59 -6.30 21.63
C ASP A 324 -0.23 -6.59 20.95
N GLN A 325 0.83 -6.72 21.76
CA GLN A 325 2.17 -7.06 21.26
C GLN A 325 2.22 -8.39 20.50
N GLN A 326 1.36 -9.35 20.84
CA GLN A 326 1.33 -10.63 20.15
C GLN A 326 0.91 -10.48 18.69
N THR A 327 0.02 -9.54 18.38
CA THR A 327 -0.35 -9.21 16.98
C THR A 327 0.88 -8.89 16.13
N TRP A 328 1.77 -8.05 16.65
CA TRP A 328 2.98 -7.64 15.93
C TRP A 328 4.01 -8.77 15.81
N ASN A 329 4.11 -9.62 16.80
CA ASN A 329 4.96 -10.82 16.75
C ASN A 329 4.45 -11.81 15.70
N ASP A 330 3.13 -12.05 15.62
CA ASP A 330 2.52 -12.93 14.63
C ASP A 330 2.68 -12.40 13.20
N ILE A 331 2.52 -11.09 13.03
CA ILE A 331 2.79 -10.40 11.76
C ILE A 331 4.25 -10.58 11.37
N LEU A 332 5.17 -10.27 12.28
CA LEU A 332 6.61 -10.40 12.02
C LEU A 332 7.00 -11.85 11.68
N ALA A 333 6.47 -12.83 12.40
CA ALA A 333 6.71 -14.26 12.10
C ALA A 333 6.26 -14.62 10.68
N THR A 334 5.09 -14.14 10.27
CA THR A 334 4.55 -14.33 8.92
C THR A 334 5.46 -13.67 7.86
N MET A 335 5.89 -12.43 8.09
CA MET A 335 6.77 -11.70 7.20
C MET A 335 8.18 -12.34 7.08
N ILE A 336 8.69 -12.90 8.18
CA ILE A 336 9.93 -13.69 8.19
C ILE A 336 9.78 -14.93 7.30
N ASN A 337 8.64 -15.64 7.38
CA ASN A 337 8.40 -16.80 6.54
C ASN A 337 8.32 -16.42 5.04
N VAL A 338 7.71 -15.29 4.69
CA VAL A 338 7.71 -14.75 3.32
C VAL A 338 9.13 -14.48 2.85
N ARG A 339 9.94 -13.75 3.65
CA ARG A 339 11.34 -13.44 3.33
C ARG A 339 12.21 -14.70 3.23
N ASN A 340 12.01 -15.69 4.08
CA ASN A 340 12.77 -16.94 4.03
C ASN A 340 12.48 -17.74 2.76
N ALA A 341 11.22 -17.71 2.28
CA ALA A 341 10.80 -18.43 1.08
C ALA A 341 11.20 -17.72 -0.22
N HIS A 342 11.16 -16.39 -0.25
CA HIS A 342 11.24 -15.59 -1.49
C HIS A 342 12.33 -14.52 -1.48
N GLY A 343 13.10 -14.42 -0.40
CA GLY A 343 14.12 -13.41 -0.24
C GLY A 343 15.43 -13.72 -0.96
N TRP A 344 16.32 -12.73 -0.96
CA TRP A 344 17.67 -12.84 -1.52
C TRP A 344 18.70 -12.15 -0.62
N LYS A 345 19.98 -12.41 -0.89
CA LYS A 345 21.11 -11.72 -0.25
C LYS A 345 21.89 -10.91 -1.27
N GLU A 346 22.40 -9.75 -0.82
CA GLU A 346 23.35 -8.91 -1.57
C GLU A 346 24.75 -8.98 -0.95
#